data_29b56829a07379be220d93307cb5bb87
#
_entry.id   29b56829a07379be220d93307cb5bb87
#
_cell.length_a   1.000
_cell.length_b   1.000
_cell.length_c   1.000
_cell.angle_alpha   90.00
_cell.angle_beta   90.00
_cell.angle_gamma   90.00
#
_symmetry.space_group_name_H-M   'P 1'
#
loop_
_entity.id
_entity.type
_entity.pdbx_description
1 polymer ?
#
loop_
_entity_poly.entity_id
_entity_poly.type
_entity_poly.pdbx_seq_one_letter_code
_entity_poly.pdbx_strand_id
1 'polypeptide(L)'
;MEKAGITLHTEPGDEQVLKEGTVDFVSFSYYSSRCITTDQEILAEEKADGNAVLEAVKNPYLKASEWGWAIDPVGLRVTLNTIYDRYEKPMFIVENGLGAVDTVEADGSIHDSYRID
;
A
#
# COMPACT_ATOMS: atom_id res chain seq x y z
N MET A 1 8.68 18.63 10.09
CA MET A 1 8.21 19.98 9.74
C MET A 1 9.25 21.04 10.01
N GLU A 2 9.89 21.10 11.18
CA GLU A 2 10.99 22.06 11.45
C GLU A 2 12.10 22.06 10.39
N LYS A 3 12.51 20.87 9.89
CA LYS A 3 13.53 20.75 8.83
C LYS A 3 13.11 21.34 7.48
N ALA A 4 11.82 21.55 7.24
CA ALA A 4 11.30 22.12 6.00
C ALA A 4 10.94 23.62 6.14
N GLY A 5 11.20 24.23 7.29
CA GLY A 5 10.84 25.63 7.56
C GLY A 5 9.34 25.89 7.55
N ILE A 6 8.52 24.84 7.76
CA ILE A 6 7.05 24.97 7.76
C ILE A 6 6.60 25.28 9.20
N THR A 7 5.93 26.42 9.36
CA THR A 7 5.26 26.79 10.60
C THR A 7 3.79 26.39 10.53
N LEU A 8 3.34 25.57 11.50
CA LEU A 8 1.91 25.27 11.64
C LEU A 8 1.24 26.42 12.38
N HIS A 9 0.18 26.96 11.79
CA HIS A 9 -0.73 27.85 12.47
C HIS A 9 -1.77 27.00 13.21
N THR A 10 -1.88 27.18 14.51
CA THR A 10 -2.87 26.50 15.35
C THR A 10 -3.75 27.55 16.03
N GLU A 11 -5.02 27.20 16.20
CA GLU A 11 -5.99 28.03 16.90
C GLU A 11 -6.26 27.48 18.32
N PRO A 12 -6.71 28.31 19.24
CA PRO A 12 -7.14 27.85 20.54
C PRO A 12 -8.27 26.83 20.45
N GLY A 13 -8.04 25.62 20.95
CA GLY A 13 -9.00 24.50 20.90
C GLY A 13 -8.68 23.41 19.89
N ASP A 14 -7.76 23.63 18.95
CA ASP A 14 -7.39 22.62 17.94
C ASP A 14 -6.94 21.29 18.57
N GLU A 15 -6.15 21.34 19.62
CA GLU A 15 -5.69 20.16 20.33
C GLU A 15 -6.86 19.34 20.92
N GLN A 16 -7.87 20.02 21.46
CA GLN A 16 -9.05 19.36 22.00
C GLN A 16 -9.89 18.73 20.91
N VAL A 17 -10.10 19.42 19.79
CA VAL A 17 -10.81 18.89 18.62
C VAL A 17 -10.12 17.64 18.06
N LEU A 18 -8.79 17.66 17.92
CA LEU A 18 -8.01 16.51 17.46
C LEU A 18 -8.10 15.33 18.43
N LYS A 19 -8.09 15.61 19.74
CA LYS A 19 -8.18 14.57 20.77
C LYS A 19 -9.57 13.93 20.84
N GLU A 20 -10.62 14.70 20.66
CA GLU A 20 -12.02 14.22 20.67
C GLU A 20 -12.44 13.59 19.34
N GLY A 21 -11.84 14.04 18.24
CA GLY A 21 -12.12 13.56 16.87
C GLY A 21 -11.37 12.29 16.46
N THR A 22 -10.88 11.48 17.41
CA THR A 22 -10.22 10.22 17.08
C THR A 22 -11.20 9.17 16.59
N VAL A 23 -10.73 8.30 15.68
CA VAL A 23 -11.53 7.21 15.10
C VAL A 23 -11.62 6.00 16.04
N ASP A 24 -12.66 5.19 15.91
CA ASP A 24 -12.82 3.93 16.67
C ASP A 24 -12.01 2.79 16.07
N PHE A 25 -11.78 2.80 14.76
CA PHE A 25 -10.97 1.83 14.04
C PHE A 25 -10.25 2.48 12.86
N VAL A 26 -9.23 1.82 12.34
CA VAL A 26 -8.50 2.23 11.13
C VAL A 26 -8.86 1.29 9.99
N SER A 27 -9.32 1.84 8.87
CA SER A 27 -9.57 1.07 7.64
C SER A 27 -8.63 1.51 6.52
N PHE A 28 -8.22 0.55 5.69
CA PHE A 28 -7.34 0.80 4.56
C PHE A 28 -7.48 -0.27 3.49
N SER A 29 -7.03 0.04 2.27
CA SER A 29 -6.89 -0.88 1.15
C SER A 29 -5.44 -1.33 1.04
N TYR A 30 -5.20 -2.62 0.81
CA TYR A 30 -3.87 -3.15 0.55
C TYR A 30 -3.89 -4.12 -0.63
N TYR A 31 -3.10 -3.82 -1.65
CA TYR A 31 -2.96 -4.67 -2.84
C TYR A 31 -1.53 -5.15 -3.05
N SER A 32 -0.56 -4.27 -2.88
CA SER A 32 0.86 -4.57 -3.08
C SER A 32 1.74 -3.54 -2.38
N SER A 33 2.97 -3.90 -2.10
CA SER A 33 4.01 -2.95 -1.73
C SER A 33 4.59 -2.27 -2.97
N ARG A 34 5.16 -1.09 -2.79
CA ARG A 34 5.82 -0.35 -3.87
C ARG A 34 7.25 -0.03 -3.49
N CYS A 35 8.15 -0.16 -4.45
CA CYS A 35 9.52 0.26 -4.33
C CYS A 35 9.68 1.62 -4.99
N ILE A 36 10.28 2.58 -4.29
CA ILE A 36 10.56 3.92 -4.81
C ILE A 36 12.03 4.22 -4.67
N THR A 37 12.57 5.02 -5.58
CA THR A 37 13.96 5.46 -5.54
C THR A 37 14.07 6.92 -5.96
N THR A 38 15.16 7.58 -5.57
CA THR A 38 15.53 8.89 -6.06
C THR A 38 16.60 8.82 -7.15
N ASP A 39 17.08 7.63 -7.48
CA ASP A 39 18.05 7.39 -8.53
C ASP A 39 17.39 7.52 -9.90
N GLN A 40 17.84 8.49 -10.69
CA GLN A 40 17.23 8.82 -11.98
C GLN A 40 17.54 7.77 -13.07
N GLU A 41 18.64 7.07 -12.98
CA GLU A 41 19.00 5.99 -13.92
C GLU A 41 18.04 4.80 -13.70
N ILE A 42 17.86 4.39 -12.44
CA ILE A 42 16.93 3.33 -12.07
C ILE A 42 15.48 3.72 -12.45
N LEU A 43 15.08 4.97 -12.20
CA LEU A 43 13.75 5.46 -12.58
C LEU A 43 13.50 5.38 -14.09
N ALA A 44 14.54 5.59 -14.91
CA ALA A 44 14.42 5.54 -16.37
C ALA A 44 14.33 4.09 -16.90
N GLU A 45 15.03 3.15 -16.27
CA GLU A 45 15.18 1.78 -16.75
C GLU A 45 14.18 0.79 -16.14
N GLU A 46 13.79 1.00 -14.87
CA GLU A 46 13.10 0.01 -14.03
C GLU A 46 11.67 0.44 -13.65
N LYS A 47 11.02 1.27 -14.48
CA LYS A 47 9.62 1.66 -14.19
C LYS A 47 8.74 0.41 -13.98
N ALA A 48 8.05 0.38 -12.84
CA ALA A 48 7.01 -0.60 -12.61
C ALA A 48 5.74 -0.19 -13.36
N ASP A 49 5.16 -1.14 -14.11
CA ASP A 49 3.84 -0.96 -14.71
C ASP A 49 2.77 -0.88 -13.61
N GLY A 50 1.82 0.02 -13.76
CA GLY A 50 0.71 0.17 -12.85
C GLY A 50 0.32 1.62 -12.62
N ASN A 51 -0.80 1.85 -11.97
CA ASN A 51 -1.35 3.18 -11.66
C ASN A 51 -0.33 4.03 -10.87
N ALA A 52 0.47 4.78 -11.61
CA ALA A 52 1.59 5.55 -11.10
C ALA A 52 1.13 6.93 -10.61
N VAL A 53 0.48 6.97 -9.46
CA VAL A 53 0.44 8.21 -8.68
C VAL A 53 1.83 8.50 -8.09
N LEU A 54 2.66 7.45 -7.95
CA LEU A 54 4.05 7.53 -7.52
C LEU A 54 4.92 6.80 -8.55
N GLU A 55 6.07 7.36 -8.91
CA GLU A 55 7.08 6.72 -9.74
C GLU A 55 7.65 5.51 -8.99
N ALA A 56 7.03 4.35 -9.19
CA ALA A 56 7.46 3.10 -8.61
C ALA A 56 8.43 2.39 -9.55
N VAL A 57 9.39 1.70 -8.97
CA VAL A 57 10.32 0.81 -9.68
C VAL A 57 10.05 -0.64 -9.30
N LYS A 58 10.50 -1.56 -10.13
CA LYS A 58 10.40 -2.99 -9.83
C LYS A 58 11.19 -3.32 -8.57
N ASN A 59 10.62 -4.15 -7.70
CA ASN A 59 11.36 -4.69 -6.57
C ASN A 59 12.13 -5.94 -7.03
N PRO A 60 13.49 -5.95 -6.98
CA PRO A 60 14.27 -7.07 -7.50
C PRO A 60 14.15 -8.34 -6.64
N TYR A 61 13.58 -8.25 -5.45
CA TYR A 61 13.46 -9.36 -4.49
C TYR A 61 12.07 -10.00 -4.45
N LEU A 62 11.08 -9.37 -5.09
CA LEU A 62 9.70 -9.86 -5.09
C LEU A 62 9.26 -10.27 -6.49
N LYS A 63 8.47 -11.32 -6.56
CA LYS A 63 7.72 -11.64 -7.76
C LYS A 63 6.61 -10.61 -7.98
N ALA A 64 6.21 -10.42 -9.22
CA ALA A 64 5.07 -9.59 -9.57
C ALA A 64 4.11 -10.38 -10.47
N SER A 65 2.83 -9.99 -10.44
CA SER A 65 1.85 -10.46 -11.39
C SER A 65 2.11 -9.88 -12.79
N GLU A 66 1.36 -10.33 -13.80
CA GLU A 66 1.41 -9.80 -15.16
C GLU A 66 1.02 -8.31 -15.23
N TRP A 67 0.32 -7.80 -14.22
CA TRP A 67 0.01 -6.38 -14.08
C TRP A 67 1.12 -5.56 -13.42
N GLY A 68 2.26 -6.20 -13.09
CA GLY A 68 3.36 -5.55 -12.40
C GLY A 68 3.14 -5.35 -10.89
N TRP A 69 2.12 -5.97 -10.31
CA TRP A 69 1.85 -5.86 -8.87
C TRP A 69 2.76 -6.79 -8.08
N ALA A 70 3.56 -6.24 -7.18
CA ALA A 70 4.45 -7.03 -6.32
C ALA A 70 3.63 -7.92 -5.37
N ILE A 71 4.00 -9.18 -5.30
CA ILE A 71 3.39 -10.18 -4.40
C ILE A 71 4.16 -10.11 -3.08
N ASP A 72 3.58 -9.44 -2.08
CA ASP A 72 4.24 -9.16 -0.80
C ASP A 72 3.33 -9.40 0.41
N PRO A 73 3.14 -10.66 0.82
CA PRO A 73 2.37 -10.97 2.03
C PRO A 73 3.05 -10.48 3.31
N VAL A 74 4.38 -10.37 3.30
CA VAL A 74 5.13 -9.82 4.44
C VAL A 74 4.87 -8.32 4.57
N GLY A 75 4.77 -7.59 3.46
CA GLY A 75 4.44 -6.17 3.45
C GLY A 75 3.09 -5.88 4.10
N LEU A 76 2.08 -6.70 3.86
CA LEU A 76 0.79 -6.57 4.54
C LEU A 76 0.94 -6.73 6.06
N ARG A 77 1.67 -7.76 6.50
CA ARG A 77 1.92 -7.97 7.94
C ARG A 77 2.68 -6.79 8.57
N VAL A 78 3.69 -6.27 7.88
CA VAL A 78 4.45 -5.10 8.35
C VAL A 78 3.55 -3.87 8.45
N THR A 79 2.69 -3.64 7.46
CA THR A 79 1.73 -2.53 7.47
C THR A 79 0.78 -2.63 8.66
N LEU A 80 0.20 -3.80 8.90
CA LEU A 80 -0.69 -4.04 10.05
C LEU A 80 0.01 -3.77 11.38
N ASN A 81 1.22 -4.31 11.59
CA ASN A 81 1.98 -4.08 12.82
C ASN A 81 2.30 -2.58 12.98
N THR A 82 2.76 -1.92 11.92
CA THR A 82 3.13 -0.49 11.98
C THR A 82 1.93 0.39 12.36
N ILE A 83 0.75 0.10 11.81
CA ILE A 83 -0.48 0.84 12.13
C ILE A 83 -0.91 0.54 13.58
N TYR A 84 -0.87 -0.74 13.97
CA TYR A 84 -1.29 -1.14 15.31
C TYR A 84 -0.38 -0.55 16.39
N ASP A 85 0.93 -0.66 16.22
CA ASP A 85 1.93 -0.12 17.16
C ASP A 85 1.79 1.39 17.37
N ARG A 86 1.25 2.09 16.37
CA ARG A 86 1.07 3.54 16.42
C ARG A 86 -0.27 3.96 17.04
N TYR A 87 -1.34 3.24 16.76
CA TYR A 87 -2.71 3.70 17.05
C TYR A 87 -3.46 2.81 18.04
N GLU A 88 -3.03 1.56 18.22
CA GLU A 88 -3.67 0.56 19.10
C GLU A 88 -5.20 0.47 18.89
N LYS A 89 -5.64 0.64 17.64
CA LYS A 89 -7.05 0.59 17.25
C LYS A 89 -7.34 -0.69 16.47
N PRO A 90 -8.58 -1.21 16.52
CA PRO A 90 -9.01 -2.25 15.59
C PRO A 90 -8.75 -1.84 14.15
N MET A 91 -8.39 -2.81 13.30
CA MET A 91 -8.12 -2.57 11.89
C MET A 91 -9.07 -3.34 11.01
N PHE A 92 -9.46 -2.74 9.88
CA PHE A 92 -10.32 -3.36 8.90
C PHE A 92 -9.77 -3.12 7.49
N ILE A 93 -9.34 -4.21 6.83
CA ILE A 93 -8.91 -4.16 5.43
C ILE A 93 -10.18 -4.17 4.59
N VAL A 94 -10.49 -3.04 3.97
CA VAL A 94 -11.73 -2.85 3.18
C VAL A 94 -11.56 -3.34 1.75
N GLU A 95 -10.32 -3.39 1.24
CA GLU A 95 -9.99 -3.91 -0.08
C GLU A 95 -8.67 -4.68 -0.03
N ASN A 96 -8.67 -5.85 -0.62
CA ASN A 96 -7.47 -6.67 -0.82
C ASN A 96 -7.64 -7.52 -2.09
N GLY A 97 -6.56 -7.84 -2.77
CA GLY A 97 -6.58 -8.66 -3.96
C GLY A 97 -5.30 -8.56 -4.77
N LEU A 98 -5.19 -9.36 -5.80
CA LEU A 98 -4.07 -9.38 -6.73
C LEU A 98 -4.60 -9.19 -8.15
N GLY A 99 -4.17 -8.11 -8.81
CA GLY A 99 -4.41 -7.88 -10.23
C GLY A 99 -3.55 -8.84 -11.05
N ALA A 100 -4.20 -9.70 -11.83
CA ALA A 100 -3.55 -10.69 -12.69
C ALA A 100 -4.43 -10.99 -13.91
N VAL A 101 -3.86 -11.64 -14.89
CA VAL A 101 -4.59 -12.10 -16.08
C VAL A 101 -5.14 -13.51 -15.79
N ASP A 102 -6.45 -13.61 -15.76
CA ASP A 102 -7.13 -14.89 -15.55
C ASP A 102 -7.75 -15.40 -16.84
N THR A 103 -7.81 -16.71 -16.98
CA THR A 103 -8.51 -17.38 -18.09
C THR A 103 -9.78 -18.02 -17.56
N VAL A 104 -10.91 -17.69 -18.20
CA VAL A 104 -12.18 -18.36 -17.91
C VAL A 104 -12.26 -19.62 -18.75
N GLU A 105 -12.35 -20.77 -18.11
CA GLU A 105 -12.49 -22.09 -18.75
C GLU A 105 -13.85 -22.26 -19.44
N ALA A 106 -13.98 -23.29 -20.26
CA ALA A 106 -15.21 -23.55 -21.01
C ALA A 106 -16.43 -23.83 -20.10
N ASP A 107 -16.20 -24.33 -18.89
CA ASP A 107 -17.21 -24.58 -17.87
C ASP A 107 -17.49 -23.37 -16.95
N GLY A 108 -16.81 -22.23 -17.19
CA GLY A 108 -16.93 -21.01 -16.41
C GLY A 108 -16.05 -20.98 -15.15
N SER A 109 -15.21 -21.98 -14.91
CA SER A 109 -14.25 -21.98 -13.82
C SER A 109 -13.03 -21.12 -14.12
N ILE A 110 -12.30 -20.73 -13.06
CA ILE A 110 -11.02 -20.03 -13.14
C ILE A 110 -10.03 -20.75 -12.24
N HIS A 111 -8.86 -21.10 -12.79
CA HIS A 111 -7.80 -21.77 -12.06
C HIS A 111 -6.75 -20.75 -11.61
N ASP A 112 -6.93 -20.21 -10.42
CA ASP A 112 -6.09 -19.17 -9.82
C ASP A 112 -5.27 -19.65 -8.62
N SER A 113 -4.71 -20.85 -8.70
CA SER A 113 -3.89 -21.48 -7.64
C SER A 113 -2.77 -20.56 -7.12
N TYR A 114 -2.24 -19.71 -7.96
CA TYR A 114 -1.22 -18.71 -7.61
C TYR A 114 -1.69 -17.65 -6.58
N ARG A 115 -3.03 -17.51 -6.34
CA ARG A 115 -3.56 -16.67 -5.27
C ARG A 115 -3.67 -17.41 -3.92
N ILE A 116 -3.51 -18.73 -3.95
CA ILE A 116 -3.65 -19.59 -2.76
C ILE A 116 -2.28 -19.78 -2.09
N ASP A 117 -1.20 -19.84 -2.88
CA ASP A 117 0.18 -20.01 -2.43
C ASP A 117 0.73 -18.75 -1.72
#